data_3f10cd7cde92187e6ea21e87b0aad8c4
#
_entry.id   3f10cd7cde92187e6ea21e87b0aad8c4
#
_cell.length_a   1.000
_cell.length_b   1.000
_cell.length_c   1.000
_cell.angle_alpha   90.00
_cell.angle_beta   90.00
_cell.angle_gamma   90.00
#
_symmetry.space_group_name_H-M   'P 1'
#
loop_
_entity.id
_entity.type
_entity.pdbx_description
1 polymer ?
#
loop_
_entity_poly.entity_id
_entity_poly.type
_entity_poly.pdbx_seq_one_letter_code
_entity_poly.pdbx_strand_id
1 'polypeptide(L)'
;MRNLTLHKFLAMLLMTVSCATLSVAQNVAENVAKIGTTEYATLKAAVYDATAGQTVTLINDVDLTTDDELEVGKLQNIVLDMNGHSIKGANADHKNICVSSGKLTLMDSKENSTGRIYAETPYQEGIYDKPLVEVINGGEFVMESGHINSVSAGNHQFVIGAYYDSKVIINGGTIESGWYAINGSNDEYQSPTITINGGTLVSTSSYAISHPQSGTLTINSGAVVYGAGGAIDMKRGNLVVYGGIMTSKGKGDTGKWGEGTGDPDKAALNFCKPYGNVTATIKGGTITAAGDAVLTDDQPTEGKTVALAIEDGTYSSDVSKYCSPGYTATPNADGTYRVAYFGNVVLVVYDDKSKKIAEAGQSITIDMDQVNKIWVPEAGVKGVNTTLTKNYTNTGWNAFFVPFDFTLTDEMLKDFEFATLYAIALENGNGSPAISYKKMKAGDKIVAFFPCLIKAKATGEQTLAVGEVDYKSNVTSKDCSSTTELYTFHPVMENTYIAAKHGYYLNSKQNSFVYNIHPEAYIQPLRYYMTIQDRGDMSYIEPANGGASKAKICVIGEDEPTGITDLVDEAANASGKVYNLQGVVVGNTTEGLPKGVYIKNGRKIIVK
;
A
#
# COMPACT_ATOMS: atom_id res chain seq x y z
N MET A 1 15.45 -90.31 -3.15
CA MET A 1 16.12 -89.00 -3.33
C MET A 1 15.56 -88.17 -4.52
N ARG A 2 14.21 -88.22 -4.77
CA ARG A 2 13.57 -87.43 -5.85
C ARG A 2 12.51 -86.41 -5.38
N ASN A 3 12.19 -86.39 -4.10
CA ASN A 3 11.15 -85.51 -3.59
C ASN A 3 11.65 -84.26 -2.82
N LEU A 4 13.00 -84.14 -2.63
CA LEU A 4 13.53 -83.00 -1.88
C LEU A 4 13.89 -81.80 -2.82
N THR A 5 14.00 -82.03 -4.14
CA THR A 5 14.34 -80.99 -5.11
C THR A 5 13.13 -80.21 -5.57
N LEU A 6 11.93 -80.82 -5.53
CA LEU A 6 10.70 -80.14 -5.98
C LEU A 6 10.19 -79.13 -4.95
N HIS A 7 10.38 -79.42 -3.65
CA HIS A 7 9.96 -78.50 -2.58
C HIS A 7 10.86 -77.26 -2.47
N LYS A 8 12.13 -77.37 -2.80
CA LYS A 8 13.04 -76.21 -2.82
C LYS A 8 12.80 -75.31 -4.03
N PHE A 9 12.38 -75.86 -5.20
CA PHE A 9 11.99 -75.07 -6.35
C PHE A 9 10.65 -74.37 -6.17
N LEU A 10 9.69 -75.01 -5.47
CA LEU A 10 8.40 -74.39 -5.20
C LEU A 10 8.51 -73.28 -4.12
N ALA A 11 9.40 -73.47 -3.11
CA ALA A 11 9.68 -72.43 -2.13
C ALA A 11 10.43 -71.22 -2.70
N MET A 12 11.31 -71.48 -3.67
CA MET A 12 12.04 -70.40 -4.38
C MET A 12 11.15 -69.66 -5.36
N LEU A 13 10.17 -70.33 -5.96
CA LEU A 13 9.19 -69.70 -6.87
C LEU A 13 8.14 -68.91 -6.09
N LEU A 14 7.75 -69.32 -4.88
CA LEU A 14 6.87 -68.59 -4.00
C LEU A 14 7.55 -67.34 -3.35
N MET A 15 8.87 -67.38 -3.11
CA MET A 15 9.63 -66.22 -2.64
C MET A 15 9.89 -65.19 -3.76
N THR A 16 9.98 -65.60 -5.00
CA THR A 16 10.15 -64.66 -6.13
C THR A 16 8.84 -64.02 -6.57
N VAL A 17 7.67 -64.66 -6.29
CA VAL A 17 6.37 -64.03 -6.59
C VAL A 17 5.92 -63.08 -5.46
N SER A 18 6.36 -63.31 -4.21
CA SER A 18 6.05 -62.36 -3.10
C SER A 18 6.97 -61.14 -3.06
N CYS A 19 8.07 -61.11 -3.85
CA CYS A 19 8.90 -59.93 -3.99
C CYS A 19 8.57 -59.07 -5.20
N ALA A 20 7.65 -59.53 -6.07
CA ALA A 20 7.23 -58.78 -7.28
C ALA A 20 5.93 -57.99 -7.09
N THR A 21 5.37 -57.98 -5.87
CA THR A 21 4.31 -57.03 -5.45
C THR A 21 4.92 -55.86 -4.63
N LEU A 22 6.18 -55.52 -4.93
CA LEU A 22 6.77 -54.28 -4.49
C LEU A 22 6.17 -53.17 -5.32
N SER A 23 5.18 -52.55 -4.71
CA SER A 23 4.91 -51.11 -4.82
C SER A 23 5.24 -50.51 -6.17
N VAL A 24 4.36 -50.60 -7.12
CA VAL A 24 3.98 -49.39 -7.79
C VAL A 24 3.41 -48.51 -6.65
N ALA A 25 4.25 -47.79 -5.94
CA ALA A 25 3.83 -46.59 -5.30
C ALA A 25 3.23 -45.78 -6.45
N GLN A 26 1.90 -45.81 -6.60
CA GLN A 26 1.25 -44.73 -7.26
C GLN A 26 1.81 -43.50 -6.56
N ASN A 27 2.63 -42.74 -7.25
CA ASN A 27 2.80 -41.34 -6.95
C ASN A 27 1.38 -40.75 -7.07
N VAL A 28 0.65 -40.80 -5.97
CA VAL A 28 -0.54 -39.99 -5.82
C VAL A 28 0.02 -38.58 -5.91
N ALA A 29 -0.16 -37.92 -7.04
CA ALA A 29 0.24 -36.54 -7.18
C ALA A 29 -0.36 -35.78 -5.99
N GLU A 30 0.49 -35.24 -5.14
CA GLU A 30 0.02 -34.45 -4.00
C GLU A 30 -0.74 -33.25 -4.55
N ASN A 31 -1.90 -32.95 -3.95
CA ASN A 31 -2.64 -31.76 -4.32
C ASN A 31 -1.79 -30.52 -4.03
N VAL A 32 -1.79 -29.56 -4.96
CA VAL A 32 -0.95 -28.37 -4.89
C VAL A 32 -1.70 -27.10 -4.56
N ALA A 33 -3.04 -27.10 -4.76
CA ALA A 33 -3.86 -25.93 -4.51
C ALA A 33 -5.22 -26.30 -3.94
N LYS A 34 -5.91 -25.35 -3.34
CA LYS A 34 -7.30 -25.51 -2.89
C LYS A 34 -8.14 -24.25 -3.12
N ILE A 35 -9.47 -24.45 -3.25
CA ILE A 35 -10.48 -23.39 -3.17
C ILE A 35 -11.42 -23.77 -2.03
N GLY A 36 -11.38 -23.01 -0.95
CA GLY A 36 -12.07 -23.39 0.29
C GLY A 36 -11.57 -24.74 0.81
N THR A 37 -12.44 -25.77 0.80
CA THR A 37 -12.11 -27.14 1.20
C THR A 37 -11.82 -28.10 0.04
N THR A 38 -12.00 -27.66 -1.20
CA THR A 38 -11.77 -28.49 -2.39
C THR A 38 -10.32 -28.37 -2.81
N GLU A 39 -9.63 -29.50 -2.87
CA GLU A 39 -8.22 -29.60 -3.26
C GLU A 39 -8.04 -30.01 -4.70
N TYR A 40 -6.96 -29.56 -5.32
CA TYR A 40 -6.62 -29.74 -6.73
C TYR A 40 -5.20 -30.28 -6.91
N ALA A 41 -5.06 -31.27 -7.77
CA ALA A 41 -3.76 -31.85 -8.12
C ALA A 41 -2.87 -30.92 -8.97
N THR A 42 -3.45 -29.91 -9.62
CA THR A 42 -2.71 -28.91 -10.40
C THR A 42 -3.24 -27.49 -10.14
N LEU A 43 -2.35 -26.50 -10.16
CA LEU A 43 -2.73 -25.11 -10.05
C LEU A 43 -3.63 -24.67 -11.21
N LYS A 44 -3.37 -25.17 -12.43
CA LYS A 44 -4.18 -24.90 -13.62
C LYS A 44 -5.64 -25.31 -13.43
N ALA A 45 -5.90 -26.49 -12.87
CA ALA A 45 -7.24 -26.95 -12.58
C ALA A 45 -7.93 -26.06 -11.54
N ALA A 46 -7.24 -25.67 -10.47
CA ALA A 46 -7.78 -24.77 -9.46
C ALA A 46 -8.11 -23.40 -10.04
N VAL A 47 -7.23 -22.83 -10.85
CA VAL A 47 -7.46 -21.53 -11.51
C VAL A 47 -8.62 -21.62 -12.51
N TYR A 48 -8.70 -22.70 -13.29
CA TYR A 48 -9.80 -22.90 -14.24
C TYR A 48 -11.17 -22.97 -13.56
N ASP A 49 -11.27 -23.66 -12.43
CA ASP A 49 -12.52 -23.84 -11.68
C ASP A 49 -12.87 -22.63 -10.80
N ALA A 50 -11.90 -21.75 -10.53
CA ALA A 50 -12.12 -20.59 -9.69
C ALA A 50 -13.09 -19.59 -10.32
N THR A 51 -14.09 -19.19 -9.56
CA THR A 51 -15.03 -18.13 -9.92
C THR A 51 -14.64 -16.78 -9.34
N ALA A 52 -15.26 -15.70 -9.84
CA ALA A 52 -14.93 -14.35 -9.42
C ALA A 52 -15.02 -14.16 -7.90
N GLY A 53 -13.98 -13.59 -7.32
CA GLY A 53 -13.85 -13.32 -5.88
C GLY A 53 -13.33 -14.49 -5.06
N GLN A 54 -13.05 -15.64 -5.67
CA GLN A 54 -12.50 -16.78 -4.94
C GLN A 54 -10.98 -16.68 -4.79
N THR A 55 -10.50 -17.29 -3.70
CA THR A 55 -9.07 -17.45 -3.42
C THR A 55 -8.66 -18.88 -3.75
N VAL A 56 -7.65 -18.98 -4.62
CA VAL A 56 -6.88 -20.20 -4.86
C VAL A 56 -5.68 -20.16 -3.91
N THR A 57 -5.64 -21.04 -2.93
CA THR A 57 -4.55 -21.10 -1.94
C THR A 57 -3.63 -22.25 -2.27
N LEU A 58 -2.33 -22.00 -2.36
CA LEU A 58 -1.34 -23.06 -2.51
C LEU A 58 -1.23 -23.87 -1.20
N ILE A 59 -1.07 -25.17 -1.34
CA ILE A 59 -0.84 -26.12 -0.23
C ILE A 59 0.44 -26.93 -0.43
N ASN A 60 1.05 -26.82 -1.61
CA ASN A 60 2.37 -27.35 -1.97
C ASN A 60 3.01 -26.47 -3.04
N ASP A 61 4.32 -26.63 -3.24
CA ASP A 61 5.05 -25.97 -4.31
C ASP A 61 4.57 -26.44 -5.68
N VAL A 62 4.62 -25.55 -6.66
CA VAL A 62 4.15 -25.79 -8.04
C VAL A 62 5.31 -25.64 -9.02
N ASP A 63 5.45 -26.57 -9.95
CA ASP A 63 6.38 -26.48 -11.07
C ASP A 63 5.60 -26.35 -12.39
N LEU A 64 5.62 -25.14 -13.00
CA LEU A 64 4.99 -24.86 -14.28
C LEU A 64 5.93 -25.13 -15.48
N THR A 65 7.19 -25.54 -15.25
CA THR A 65 8.14 -25.75 -16.35
C THR A 65 7.77 -26.91 -17.25
N THR A 66 6.94 -27.84 -16.76
CA THR A 66 6.43 -28.99 -17.49
C THR A 66 5.03 -28.81 -18.04
N ASP A 67 4.32 -27.77 -17.60
CA ASP A 67 2.95 -27.45 -17.96
C ASP A 67 2.89 -26.34 -19.02
N ASP A 68 1.72 -26.18 -19.63
CA ASP A 68 1.40 -25.00 -20.43
C ASP A 68 1.21 -23.77 -19.52
N GLU A 69 1.18 -22.59 -20.15
CA GLU A 69 0.89 -21.31 -19.54
C GLU A 69 -0.32 -21.37 -18.57
N LEU A 70 -0.17 -20.75 -17.40
CA LEU A 70 -1.27 -20.54 -16.46
C LEU A 70 -2.03 -19.28 -16.86
N GLU A 71 -3.18 -19.46 -17.53
CA GLU A 71 -3.98 -18.33 -17.99
C GLU A 71 -5.06 -17.94 -17.00
N VAL A 72 -5.18 -16.62 -16.71
CA VAL A 72 -6.30 -15.98 -16.02
C VAL A 72 -7.09 -15.17 -17.03
N GLY A 73 -8.22 -15.75 -17.47
CA GLY A 73 -8.99 -15.25 -18.60
C GLY A 73 -10.12 -14.29 -18.23
N LYS A 74 -10.86 -13.85 -19.24
CA LYS A 74 -11.82 -12.73 -19.21
C LYS A 74 -12.87 -12.75 -18.08
N LEU A 75 -13.33 -13.88 -17.64
CA LEU A 75 -14.38 -13.94 -16.61
C LEU A 75 -13.82 -14.19 -15.21
N GLN A 76 -12.51 -14.30 -15.10
CA GLN A 76 -11.84 -14.61 -13.86
C GLN A 76 -11.41 -13.32 -13.15
N ASN A 77 -11.76 -13.22 -11.88
CA ASN A 77 -11.27 -12.22 -10.95
C ASN A 77 -10.94 -12.97 -9.66
N ILE A 78 -9.71 -13.45 -9.55
CA ILE A 78 -9.31 -14.39 -8.52
C ILE A 78 -8.16 -13.85 -7.68
N VAL A 79 -8.05 -14.38 -6.48
CA VAL A 79 -6.89 -14.19 -5.60
C VAL A 79 -6.06 -15.47 -5.65
N LEU A 80 -4.77 -15.35 -5.91
CA LEU A 80 -3.80 -16.43 -5.75
C LEU A 80 -3.01 -16.16 -4.47
N ASP A 81 -3.25 -16.98 -3.46
CA ASP A 81 -2.53 -16.93 -2.19
C ASP A 81 -1.44 -18.00 -2.19
N MET A 82 -0.19 -17.55 -2.20
CA MET A 82 0.96 -18.43 -2.16
C MET A 82 1.08 -19.20 -0.84
N ASN A 83 0.54 -18.67 0.27
CA ASN A 83 0.53 -19.33 1.58
C ASN A 83 1.91 -19.93 1.96
N GLY A 84 2.99 -19.24 1.60
CA GLY A 84 4.38 -19.65 1.86
C GLY A 84 4.98 -20.64 0.86
N HIS A 85 4.19 -21.11 -0.13
CA HIS A 85 4.65 -22.01 -1.17
C HIS A 85 5.14 -21.26 -2.41
N SER A 86 5.90 -21.96 -3.24
CA SER A 86 6.54 -21.36 -4.40
C SER A 86 5.97 -21.90 -5.72
N ILE A 87 6.01 -21.04 -6.75
CA ILE A 87 5.70 -21.41 -8.13
C ILE A 87 6.97 -21.24 -8.94
N LYS A 88 7.47 -22.35 -9.48
CA LYS A 88 8.57 -22.35 -10.43
C LYS A 88 8.03 -22.21 -11.84
N GLY A 89 8.41 -21.15 -12.53
CA GLY A 89 8.11 -20.91 -13.95
C GLY A 89 9.35 -21.00 -14.82
N ALA A 90 9.15 -20.76 -16.11
CA ALA A 90 10.22 -20.57 -17.06
C ALA A 90 9.95 -19.31 -17.90
N ASN A 91 10.98 -18.55 -18.21
CA ASN A 91 10.87 -17.36 -19.04
C ASN A 91 10.79 -17.67 -20.54
N ALA A 92 10.84 -18.94 -20.94
CA ALA A 92 10.77 -19.40 -22.31
C ALA A 92 9.51 -20.27 -22.56
N ASP A 93 9.05 -20.30 -23.80
CA ASP A 93 8.02 -21.24 -24.29
C ASP A 93 6.67 -21.25 -23.54
N HIS A 94 6.17 -20.08 -23.12
CA HIS A 94 4.84 -19.95 -22.47
C HIS A 94 4.70 -20.76 -21.17
N LYS A 95 5.75 -20.84 -20.37
CA LYS A 95 5.76 -21.50 -19.05
C LYS A 95 5.60 -20.47 -17.91
N ASN A 96 4.68 -19.55 -18.05
CA ASN A 96 4.49 -18.38 -17.20
C ASN A 96 3.02 -18.21 -16.77
N ILE A 97 2.75 -17.15 -16.05
CA ILE A 97 1.39 -16.72 -15.68
C ILE A 97 0.96 -15.63 -16.66
N CYS A 98 -0.12 -15.87 -17.40
CA CYS A 98 -0.71 -14.91 -18.32
C CYS A 98 -2.06 -14.40 -17.78
N VAL A 99 -2.16 -13.08 -17.59
CA VAL A 99 -3.42 -12.41 -17.21
C VAL A 99 -3.97 -11.74 -18.45
N SER A 100 -4.92 -12.43 -19.13
CA SER A 100 -5.51 -11.97 -20.38
C SER A 100 -6.98 -11.61 -20.20
N SER A 101 -7.29 -10.32 -20.16
CA SER A 101 -8.66 -9.80 -19.96
C SER A 101 -9.32 -10.19 -18.64
N GLY A 102 -8.61 -10.85 -17.73
CA GLY A 102 -9.04 -11.21 -16.38
C GLY A 102 -8.35 -10.35 -15.32
N LYS A 103 -8.63 -10.66 -14.06
CA LYS A 103 -7.94 -10.05 -12.92
C LYS A 103 -7.30 -11.12 -12.04
N LEU A 104 -6.01 -10.96 -11.77
CA LEU A 104 -5.27 -11.75 -10.81
C LEU A 104 -4.76 -10.86 -9.68
N THR A 105 -5.15 -11.16 -8.45
CA THR A 105 -4.53 -10.59 -7.26
C THR A 105 -3.59 -11.63 -6.64
N LEU A 106 -2.31 -11.32 -6.59
CA LEU A 106 -1.28 -12.16 -5.97
C LEU A 106 -1.03 -11.71 -4.55
N MET A 107 -1.04 -12.65 -3.62
CA MET A 107 -0.65 -12.41 -2.23
C MET A 107 0.09 -13.61 -1.64
N ASP A 108 0.77 -13.40 -0.55
CA ASP A 108 1.29 -14.43 0.31
C ASP A 108 0.80 -14.18 1.74
N SER A 109 -0.12 -15.02 2.19
CA SER A 109 -0.72 -14.91 3.53
C SER A 109 0.19 -15.46 4.63
N LYS A 110 1.29 -16.10 4.28
CA LYS A 110 2.21 -16.65 5.26
C LYS A 110 2.99 -15.55 5.98
N GLU A 111 3.14 -15.70 7.26
CA GLU A 111 4.01 -14.85 8.04
C GLU A 111 5.42 -14.79 7.42
N ASN A 112 5.96 -13.58 7.27
CA ASN A 112 7.21 -13.26 6.60
C ASN A 112 7.22 -13.46 5.06
N SER A 113 6.06 -13.69 4.44
CA SER A 113 5.91 -13.78 2.97
C SER A 113 7.00 -14.62 2.29
N THR A 114 7.07 -15.90 2.67
CA THR A 114 8.12 -16.82 2.19
C THR A 114 7.84 -17.40 0.80
N GLY A 115 6.61 -17.27 0.30
CA GLY A 115 6.20 -17.72 -1.02
C GLY A 115 6.83 -16.89 -2.13
N ARG A 116 7.22 -17.54 -3.22
CA ARG A 116 7.80 -16.86 -4.37
C ARG A 116 7.36 -17.46 -5.71
N ILE A 117 7.24 -16.61 -6.72
CA ILE A 117 7.18 -17.01 -8.12
C ILE A 117 8.58 -16.79 -8.69
N TYR A 118 9.20 -17.81 -9.28
CA TYR A 118 10.58 -17.68 -9.73
C TYR A 118 10.90 -18.48 -11.00
N ALA A 119 11.91 -18.03 -11.73
CA ALA A 119 12.53 -18.78 -12.81
C ALA A 119 14.05 -18.83 -12.64
N GLU A 120 14.62 -19.96 -13.04
CA GLU A 120 16.06 -20.24 -13.01
C GLU A 120 16.60 -20.53 -14.42
N THR A 121 15.83 -20.24 -15.46
CA THR A 121 16.21 -20.57 -16.85
C THR A 121 17.36 -19.67 -17.31
N PRO A 122 18.49 -20.22 -17.74
CA PRO A 122 19.56 -19.41 -18.29
C PRO A 122 19.12 -18.72 -19.59
N TYR A 123 19.63 -17.52 -19.83
CA TYR A 123 19.48 -16.84 -21.11
C TYR A 123 19.97 -17.70 -22.27
N GLN A 124 19.19 -17.79 -23.33
CA GLN A 124 19.58 -18.41 -24.61
C GLN A 124 19.50 -17.36 -25.71
N GLU A 125 20.60 -17.12 -26.41
CA GLU A 125 20.66 -16.16 -27.52
C GLU A 125 19.67 -16.54 -28.62
N GLY A 126 18.83 -15.57 -29.04
CA GLY A 126 17.84 -15.75 -30.10
C GLY A 126 16.46 -16.23 -29.64
N ILE A 127 16.26 -16.49 -28.34
CA ILE A 127 14.96 -16.75 -27.77
C ILE A 127 14.46 -15.45 -27.12
N TYR A 128 13.29 -14.96 -27.56
CA TYR A 128 12.62 -13.84 -26.89
C TYR A 128 12.06 -14.35 -25.57
N ASP A 129 12.64 -13.88 -24.48
CA ASP A 129 12.19 -14.27 -23.15
C ASP A 129 10.78 -13.76 -22.88
N LYS A 130 9.91 -14.64 -22.44
CA LYS A 130 8.61 -14.29 -21.90
C LYS A 130 8.77 -13.82 -20.45
N PRO A 131 7.98 -12.83 -19.98
CA PRO A 131 7.96 -12.48 -18.58
C PRO A 131 7.41 -13.63 -17.73
N LEU A 132 7.74 -13.67 -16.45
CA LEU A 132 7.12 -14.61 -15.50
C LEU A 132 5.62 -14.32 -15.30
N VAL A 133 5.25 -13.05 -15.35
CA VAL A 133 3.87 -12.59 -15.34
C VAL A 133 3.63 -11.71 -16.55
N GLU A 134 2.82 -12.19 -17.47
CA GLU A 134 2.42 -11.46 -18.67
C GLU A 134 1.00 -10.89 -18.48
N VAL A 135 0.83 -9.58 -18.65
CA VAL A 135 -0.48 -8.90 -18.50
C VAL A 135 -0.85 -8.26 -19.82
N ILE A 136 -1.93 -8.76 -20.44
CA ILE A 136 -2.30 -8.43 -21.82
C ILE A 136 -3.82 -8.21 -21.97
N ASN A 137 -4.22 -7.58 -23.07
CA ASN A 137 -5.61 -7.51 -23.53
C ASN A 137 -6.60 -7.00 -22.47
N GLY A 138 -6.24 -5.94 -21.74
CA GLY A 138 -7.07 -5.41 -20.66
C GLY A 138 -7.04 -6.24 -19.38
N GLY A 139 -6.09 -7.16 -19.25
CA GLY A 139 -5.85 -7.90 -18.01
C GLY A 139 -5.40 -6.96 -16.88
N GLU A 140 -5.76 -7.31 -15.65
CA GLU A 140 -5.37 -6.59 -14.45
C GLU A 140 -4.58 -7.51 -13.51
N PHE A 141 -3.34 -7.14 -13.21
CA PHE A 141 -2.51 -7.81 -12.22
C PHE A 141 -2.31 -6.91 -11.01
N VAL A 142 -2.61 -7.42 -9.83
CA VAL A 142 -2.42 -6.74 -8.55
C VAL A 142 -1.50 -7.58 -7.68
N MET A 143 -0.42 -7.03 -7.18
CA MET A 143 0.46 -7.68 -6.22
C MET A 143 0.32 -7.01 -4.85
N GLU A 144 -0.18 -7.76 -3.87
CA GLU A 144 -0.34 -7.29 -2.50
C GLU A 144 0.88 -7.60 -1.64
N SER A 145 1.45 -8.80 -1.83
CA SER A 145 2.61 -9.27 -1.07
C SER A 145 3.28 -10.45 -1.78
N GLY A 146 4.35 -10.99 -1.19
CA GLY A 146 5.11 -12.11 -1.74
C GLY A 146 6.34 -11.66 -2.53
N HIS A 147 6.96 -12.59 -3.22
CA HIS A 147 8.20 -12.35 -3.96
C HIS A 147 8.09 -12.92 -5.38
N ILE A 148 8.42 -12.12 -6.38
CA ILE A 148 8.56 -12.58 -7.77
C ILE A 148 10.00 -12.32 -8.21
N ASN A 149 10.72 -13.35 -8.62
CA ASN A 149 12.11 -13.17 -9.03
C ASN A 149 12.51 -13.97 -10.26
N SER A 150 13.28 -13.32 -11.11
CA SER A 150 13.97 -13.93 -12.24
C SER A 150 15.40 -13.46 -12.25
N VAL A 151 16.22 -14.08 -11.43
CA VAL A 151 17.66 -13.76 -11.31
C VAL A 151 18.44 -14.85 -12.00
N SER A 152 18.47 -14.85 -13.32
CA SER A 152 19.46 -15.65 -14.03
C SER A 152 20.67 -14.79 -14.39
N ALA A 153 21.83 -15.37 -14.28
CA ALA A 153 23.12 -14.70 -14.42
C ALA A 153 23.46 -14.27 -15.86
N GLY A 154 22.50 -13.97 -16.68
CA GLY A 154 22.78 -13.74 -18.10
C GLY A 154 21.75 -12.91 -18.84
N ASN A 155 21.37 -11.75 -18.35
CA ASN A 155 20.74 -10.67 -19.11
C ASN A 155 19.51 -10.98 -20.01
N HIS A 156 18.64 -10.00 -20.13
CA HIS A 156 17.45 -9.93 -20.96
C HIS A 156 16.18 -10.58 -20.42
N GLN A 157 16.15 -11.05 -19.16
CA GLN A 157 14.92 -11.55 -18.55
C GLN A 157 14.25 -10.44 -17.73
N PHE A 158 12.97 -10.22 -17.96
CA PHE A 158 12.15 -9.32 -17.15
C PHE A 158 11.01 -10.11 -16.47
N VAL A 159 10.52 -9.58 -15.35
CA VAL A 159 9.62 -10.32 -14.47
C VAL A 159 8.17 -10.08 -14.83
N ILE A 160 7.78 -8.84 -14.98
CA ILE A 160 6.40 -8.45 -15.36
C ILE A 160 6.44 -7.78 -16.73
N GLY A 161 5.64 -8.31 -17.66
CA GLY A 161 5.36 -7.70 -18.96
C GLY A 161 3.98 -7.05 -18.96
N ALA A 162 3.92 -5.74 -19.22
CA ALA A 162 2.66 -5.01 -19.32
C ALA A 162 2.44 -4.57 -20.77
N TYR A 163 1.36 -5.07 -21.40
CA TYR A 163 1.12 -4.88 -22.82
C TYR A 163 -0.32 -4.41 -23.10
N TYR A 164 -0.52 -3.77 -24.25
CA TYR A 164 -1.78 -3.22 -24.70
C TYR A 164 -2.39 -2.25 -23.67
N ASP A 165 -3.64 -2.42 -23.33
CA ASP A 165 -4.41 -1.64 -22.35
C ASP A 165 -4.45 -2.31 -20.96
N SER A 166 -3.44 -3.12 -20.65
CA SER A 166 -3.36 -3.82 -19.38
C SER A 166 -3.14 -2.90 -18.18
N LYS A 167 -3.44 -3.44 -17.00
CA LYS A 167 -3.26 -2.72 -15.73
C LYS A 167 -2.38 -3.53 -14.78
N VAL A 168 -1.33 -2.90 -14.27
CA VAL A 168 -0.42 -3.48 -13.29
C VAL A 168 -0.40 -2.59 -12.05
N ILE A 169 -0.71 -3.17 -10.89
CA ILE A 169 -0.72 -2.48 -9.60
C ILE A 169 0.16 -3.25 -8.63
N ILE A 170 1.16 -2.58 -8.09
CA ILE A 170 2.02 -3.14 -7.06
C ILE A 170 1.76 -2.39 -5.75
N ASN A 171 1.15 -3.07 -4.80
CA ASN A 171 0.81 -2.54 -3.49
C ASN A 171 1.87 -2.90 -2.44
N GLY A 172 2.57 -4.02 -2.65
CA GLY A 172 3.57 -4.51 -1.72
C GLY A 172 4.37 -5.67 -2.32
N GLY A 173 5.18 -6.30 -1.48
CA GLY A 173 6.04 -7.41 -1.87
C GLY A 173 7.36 -6.98 -2.54
N THR A 174 8.06 -7.94 -3.12
CA THR A 174 9.35 -7.70 -3.77
C THR A 174 9.36 -8.31 -5.18
N ILE A 175 9.81 -7.53 -6.15
CA ILE A 175 10.03 -7.96 -7.53
C ILE A 175 11.51 -7.77 -7.83
N GLU A 176 12.22 -8.87 -8.07
CA GLU A 176 13.64 -8.86 -8.34
C GLU A 176 13.96 -9.47 -9.70
N SER A 177 14.75 -8.79 -10.49
CA SER A 177 15.12 -9.19 -11.84
C SER A 177 16.62 -9.08 -12.09
N GLY A 178 17.11 -9.98 -12.93
CA GLY A 178 18.43 -9.83 -13.52
C GLY A 178 18.51 -8.63 -14.47
N TRP A 179 17.40 -8.24 -15.11
CA TRP A 179 17.35 -7.13 -16.07
C TRP A 179 16.28 -6.11 -15.72
N TYR A 180 15.01 -6.25 -16.15
CA TYR A 180 13.92 -5.35 -15.77
C TYR A 180 12.92 -6.04 -14.84
N ALA A 181 12.54 -5.39 -13.74
CA ALA A 181 11.42 -5.87 -12.92
C ALA A 181 10.10 -5.72 -13.68
N ILE A 182 9.92 -4.61 -14.36
CA ILE A 182 8.76 -4.35 -15.22
C ILE A 182 9.25 -3.81 -16.58
N ASN A 183 8.67 -4.35 -17.66
CA ASN A 183 8.92 -3.90 -19.03
C ASN A 183 7.64 -4.00 -19.86
N GLY A 184 7.68 -3.51 -21.08
CA GLY A 184 6.59 -3.59 -22.05
C GLY A 184 7.11 -3.66 -23.49
N SER A 185 6.26 -3.30 -24.44
CA SER A 185 6.59 -3.27 -25.87
C SER A 185 6.80 -1.84 -26.34
N ASN A 186 7.63 -1.63 -27.35
CA ASN A 186 7.84 -0.33 -27.99
C ASN A 186 6.75 0.07 -29.00
N ASP A 187 5.66 -0.70 -29.06
CA ASP A 187 4.54 -0.41 -29.94
C ASP A 187 3.76 0.81 -29.46
N GLU A 188 3.46 1.75 -30.37
CA GLU A 188 2.76 3.00 -30.06
C GLU A 188 1.30 2.83 -29.67
N TYR A 189 0.69 1.73 -30.11
CA TYR A 189 -0.72 1.41 -29.78
C TYR A 189 -0.89 0.75 -28.41
N GLN A 190 0.21 0.47 -27.72
CA GLN A 190 0.17 -0.11 -26.37
C GLN A 190 0.18 0.99 -25.32
N SER A 191 -0.83 0.95 -24.44
CA SER A 191 -1.07 2.01 -23.46
C SER A 191 -1.44 1.44 -22.08
N PRO A 192 -0.56 0.63 -21.46
CA PRO A 192 -0.84 0.08 -20.14
C PRO A 192 -0.86 1.16 -19.07
N THR A 193 -1.56 0.89 -17.99
CA THR A 193 -1.52 1.67 -16.76
C THR A 193 -0.74 0.91 -15.71
N ILE A 194 0.37 1.46 -15.25
CA ILE A 194 1.23 0.85 -14.25
C ILE A 194 1.26 1.75 -13.01
N THR A 195 0.89 1.22 -11.86
CA THR A 195 0.87 1.96 -10.59
C THR A 195 1.66 1.21 -9.53
N ILE A 196 2.68 1.86 -8.99
CA ILE A 196 3.50 1.33 -7.90
C ILE A 196 3.13 2.12 -6.63
N ASN A 197 2.27 1.54 -5.82
CA ASN A 197 1.81 2.12 -4.56
C ASN A 197 2.80 1.85 -3.43
N GLY A 198 3.43 0.68 -3.47
CA GLY A 198 4.36 0.21 -2.45
C GLY A 198 5.22 -0.93 -2.97
N GLY A 199 5.91 -1.60 -2.04
CA GLY A 199 6.80 -2.72 -2.37
C GLY A 199 8.17 -2.29 -2.90
N THR A 200 8.98 -3.29 -3.22
CA THR A 200 10.37 -3.11 -3.65
C THR A 200 10.59 -3.73 -5.03
N LEU A 201 10.99 -2.93 -6.00
CA LEU A 201 11.35 -3.36 -7.34
C LEU A 201 12.87 -3.25 -7.50
N VAL A 202 13.51 -4.35 -7.86
CA VAL A 202 14.98 -4.43 -7.96
C VAL A 202 15.40 -4.94 -9.33
N SER A 203 16.36 -4.25 -9.93
CA SER A 203 17.16 -4.78 -11.03
C SER A 203 18.61 -4.92 -10.61
N THR A 204 19.19 -6.11 -10.83
CA THR A 204 20.59 -6.37 -10.45
C THR A 204 21.60 -5.96 -11.52
N SER A 205 21.18 -5.69 -12.76
CA SER A 205 22.08 -5.31 -13.85
C SER A 205 21.67 -4.04 -14.63
N SER A 206 20.38 -3.67 -14.66
CA SER A 206 19.87 -2.58 -15.50
C SER A 206 18.93 -1.65 -14.74
N TYR A 207 17.96 -1.05 -15.45
CA TYR A 207 16.86 -0.29 -14.85
C TYR A 207 15.84 -1.23 -14.22
N ALA A 208 15.25 -0.85 -13.09
CA ALA A 208 14.20 -1.66 -12.51
C ALA A 208 12.91 -1.60 -13.36
N ILE A 209 12.57 -0.43 -13.88
CA ILE A 209 11.41 -0.24 -14.76
C ILE A 209 11.88 0.34 -16.10
N SER A 210 11.55 -0.36 -17.19
CA SER A 210 11.66 0.15 -18.56
C SER A 210 10.26 0.40 -19.10
N HIS A 211 9.96 1.63 -19.53
CA HIS A 211 8.66 2.03 -20.05
C HIS A 211 8.77 2.51 -21.51
N PRO A 212 8.77 1.58 -22.49
CA PRO A 212 8.97 1.90 -23.91
C PRO A 212 7.68 2.23 -24.67
N GLN A 213 6.50 2.03 -24.07
CA GLN A 213 5.17 2.18 -24.66
C GLN A 213 4.48 3.49 -24.27
N SER A 214 3.34 3.76 -24.90
CA SER A 214 2.40 4.79 -24.45
C SER A 214 1.79 4.37 -23.09
N GLY A 215 0.91 5.18 -22.52
CA GLY A 215 0.30 4.90 -21.23
C GLY A 215 0.96 5.66 -20.08
N THR A 216 0.66 5.24 -18.86
CA THR A 216 1.07 6.00 -17.67
C THR A 216 1.69 5.08 -16.63
N LEU A 217 2.87 5.47 -16.17
CA LEU A 217 3.54 4.94 -14.99
C LEU A 217 3.35 5.91 -13.82
N THR A 218 2.80 5.44 -12.72
CA THR A 218 2.61 6.21 -11.48
C THR A 218 3.45 5.60 -10.36
N ILE A 219 4.23 6.42 -9.66
CA ILE A 219 5.02 6.03 -8.50
C ILE A 219 4.50 6.79 -7.28
N ASN A 220 4.05 6.06 -6.26
CA ASN A 220 3.54 6.60 -5.02
C ASN A 220 4.56 6.49 -3.86
N SER A 221 4.25 7.13 -2.75
CA SER A 221 5.19 7.32 -1.62
C SER A 221 5.69 6.02 -0.98
N GLY A 222 4.94 4.91 -1.07
CA GLY A 222 5.35 3.61 -0.54
C GLY A 222 6.32 2.81 -1.40
N ALA A 223 6.60 3.28 -2.63
CA ALA A 223 7.41 2.55 -3.60
C ALA A 223 8.92 2.67 -3.32
N VAL A 224 9.63 1.56 -3.45
CA VAL A 224 11.10 1.51 -3.50
C VAL A 224 11.53 0.90 -4.83
N VAL A 225 12.20 1.69 -5.67
CA VAL A 225 12.62 1.29 -7.01
C VAL A 225 14.14 1.41 -7.11
N TYR A 226 14.79 0.29 -7.28
CA TYR A 226 16.24 0.20 -7.25
C TYR A 226 16.75 -0.51 -8.50
N GLY A 227 17.66 0.11 -9.21
CA GLY A 227 18.35 -0.53 -10.34
C GLY A 227 19.86 -0.33 -10.31
N ALA A 228 20.59 -1.36 -10.70
CA ALA A 228 22.04 -1.23 -10.84
C ALA A 228 22.42 -0.20 -11.92
N GLY A 229 21.66 -0.11 -13.00
CA GLY A 229 21.80 0.90 -14.04
C GLY A 229 20.96 2.15 -13.80
N GLY A 230 19.80 2.00 -13.17
CA GLY A 230 18.88 3.09 -12.87
C GLY A 230 17.55 2.60 -12.35
N ALA A 231 16.77 3.47 -11.74
CA ALA A 231 15.45 3.08 -11.26
C ALA A 231 14.45 2.98 -12.41
N ILE A 232 14.32 4.03 -13.22
CA ILE A 232 13.28 4.13 -14.27
C ILE A 232 13.89 4.66 -15.57
N ASP A 233 13.60 3.95 -16.67
CA ASP A 233 13.93 4.34 -18.04
C ASP A 233 12.65 4.59 -18.84
N MET A 234 12.32 5.86 -19.07
CA MET A 234 11.15 6.30 -19.84
C MET A 234 11.53 6.55 -21.30
N LYS A 235 10.96 5.77 -22.21
CA LYS A 235 11.23 5.86 -23.67
C LYS A 235 10.03 6.38 -24.47
N ARG A 236 8.85 6.39 -23.88
CA ARG A 236 7.58 6.94 -24.38
C ARG A 236 6.58 7.02 -23.22
N GLY A 237 5.50 7.79 -23.38
CA GLY A 237 4.36 7.85 -22.45
C GLY A 237 4.56 8.81 -21.28
N ASN A 238 3.84 8.57 -20.20
CA ASN A 238 3.74 9.50 -19.10
C ASN A 238 4.29 8.89 -17.80
N LEU A 239 5.04 9.69 -17.05
CA LEU A 239 5.45 9.36 -15.67
C LEU A 239 4.86 10.39 -14.71
N VAL A 240 4.25 9.90 -13.63
CA VAL A 240 3.84 10.75 -12.51
C VAL A 240 4.47 10.17 -11.24
N VAL A 241 5.24 10.98 -10.53
CA VAL A 241 5.86 10.59 -9.25
C VAL A 241 5.27 11.44 -8.14
N TYR A 242 4.55 10.82 -7.24
CA TYR A 242 4.02 11.47 -6.03
C TYR A 242 4.95 11.30 -4.82
N GLY A 243 5.88 10.34 -4.87
CA GLY A 243 6.78 10.06 -3.75
C GLY A 243 7.63 8.81 -4.01
N GLY A 244 8.07 8.16 -2.94
CA GLY A 244 8.86 6.93 -3.01
C GLY A 244 10.37 7.17 -3.07
N ILE A 245 11.12 6.08 -3.12
CA ILE A 245 12.58 6.07 -3.19
C ILE A 245 13.00 5.45 -4.52
N MET A 246 13.72 6.20 -5.34
CA MET A 246 14.24 5.75 -6.62
C MET A 246 15.76 5.86 -6.62
N THR A 247 16.44 4.72 -6.78
CA THR A 247 17.89 4.67 -6.62
C THR A 247 18.57 3.97 -7.80
N SER A 248 19.63 4.60 -8.29
CA SER A 248 20.63 3.99 -9.15
C SER A 248 21.92 3.76 -8.38
N LYS A 249 22.46 2.54 -8.41
CA LYS A 249 23.72 2.22 -7.70
C LYS A 249 24.98 2.40 -8.54
N GLY A 250 24.88 2.56 -9.83
CA GLY A 250 26.03 2.68 -10.75
C GLY A 250 25.87 1.77 -11.96
N LYS A 251 26.96 1.35 -12.55
CA LYS A 251 26.94 0.61 -13.82
C LYS A 251 26.02 -0.61 -13.81
N GLY A 252 24.99 -0.54 -14.63
CA GLY A 252 24.21 -1.68 -15.09
C GLY A 252 24.60 -2.08 -16.49
N ASP A 253 24.10 -3.20 -16.96
CA ASP A 253 24.13 -3.54 -18.37
C ASP A 253 23.03 -2.73 -19.07
N THR A 254 23.41 -1.71 -19.82
CA THR A 254 22.46 -0.89 -20.59
C THR A 254 21.83 -1.67 -21.74
N GLY A 255 22.31 -2.87 -22.02
CA GLY A 255 21.87 -3.69 -23.13
C GLY A 255 21.99 -2.98 -24.48
N LYS A 256 21.93 -3.73 -25.55
CA LYS A 256 21.94 -3.19 -26.93
C LYS A 256 20.58 -2.61 -27.37
N TRP A 257 19.59 -2.62 -26.50
CA TRP A 257 18.21 -2.30 -26.83
C TRP A 257 17.74 -1.00 -26.14
N GLY A 258 17.63 0.03 -26.93
CA GLY A 258 17.00 1.28 -26.51
C GLY A 258 17.91 2.12 -25.63
N GLU A 259 19.10 2.27 -26.08
CA GLU A 259 20.07 3.19 -25.55
C GLU A 259 19.45 4.58 -25.44
N GLY A 260 19.43 5.07 -24.22
CA GLY A 260 19.22 6.48 -23.97
C GLY A 260 20.40 7.27 -24.46
N THR A 261 20.34 8.55 -24.35
CA THR A 261 21.45 9.44 -24.62
C THR A 261 22.21 9.76 -23.34
N GLY A 262 23.47 10.06 -23.47
CA GLY A 262 24.33 10.38 -22.35
C GLY A 262 24.95 9.15 -21.70
N ASP A 263 25.09 9.18 -20.39
CA ASP A 263 25.59 8.04 -19.58
C ASP A 263 24.45 7.47 -18.73
N PRO A 264 23.53 6.69 -19.34
CA PRO A 264 22.33 6.18 -18.65
C PRO A 264 22.67 5.27 -17.47
N ASP A 265 23.89 4.73 -17.43
CA ASP A 265 24.37 3.86 -16.37
C ASP A 265 24.46 4.54 -15.00
N LYS A 266 24.19 5.82 -14.92
CA LYS A 266 24.38 6.61 -13.70
C LYS A 266 23.14 7.35 -13.22
N ALA A 267 22.13 7.52 -14.06
CA ALA A 267 20.92 8.25 -13.71
C ALA A 267 19.91 7.36 -12.98
N ALA A 268 19.26 7.89 -11.94
CA ALA A 268 18.14 7.20 -11.32
C ALA A 268 16.89 7.24 -12.21
N LEU A 269 16.59 8.40 -12.80
CA LEU A 269 15.52 8.58 -13.76
C LEU A 269 16.12 8.99 -15.10
N ASN A 270 15.91 8.18 -16.12
CA ASN A 270 16.35 8.45 -17.49
C ASN A 270 15.14 8.71 -18.38
N PHE A 271 15.18 9.81 -19.11
CA PHE A 271 14.14 10.24 -20.04
C PHE A 271 14.73 10.35 -21.45
N CYS A 272 14.52 9.31 -22.23
CA CYS A 272 14.90 9.30 -23.64
C CYS A 272 13.63 9.18 -24.51
N LYS A 273 13.77 9.40 -25.81
CA LYS A 273 12.61 9.47 -26.72
C LYS A 273 12.78 8.64 -28.00
N PRO A 274 13.41 7.46 -27.94
CA PRO A 274 13.63 6.68 -29.16
C PRO A 274 12.33 6.25 -29.82
N TYR A 275 11.28 6.02 -29.00
CA TYR A 275 10.01 5.47 -29.49
C TYR A 275 8.88 6.51 -29.56
N GLY A 276 8.92 7.61 -28.82
CA GLY A 276 7.87 8.62 -28.86
C GLY A 276 8.06 9.75 -27.85
N ASN A 277 7.03 10.56 -27.68
CA ASN A 277 7.04 11.63 -26.69
C ASN A 277 7.05 11.07 -25.29
N VAL A 278 7.81 11.71 -24.41
CA VAL A 278 7.84 11.45 -22.97
C VAL A 278 7.36 12.68 -22.23
N THR A 279 6.42 12.49 -21.31
CA THR A 279 6.06 13.52 -20.33
C THR A 279 6.32 13.00 -18.93
N ALA A 280 6.80 13.85 -18.03
CA ALA A 280 6.98 13.48 -16.65
C ALA A 280 6.67 14.64 -15.71
N THR A 281 5.96 14.34 -14.62
CA THR A 281 5.72 15.28 -13.53
C THR A 281 6.15 14.65 -12.23
N ILE A 282 7.12 15.27 -11.54
CA ILE A 282 7.65 14.78 -10.27
C ILE A 282 7.21 15.74 -9.17
N LYS A 283 6.36 15.25 -8.29
CA LYS A 283 5.73 15.99 -7.18
C LYS A 283 6.26 15.56 -5.81
N GLY A 284 7.31 14.75 -5.76
CA GLY A 284 7.91 14.27 -4.52
C GLY A 284 8.87 13.13 -4.73
N GLY A 285 9.34 12.54 -3.63
CA GLY A 285 10.23 11.39 -3.63
C GLY A 285 11.69 11.72 -3.34
N THR A 286 12.45 10.67 -3.11
CA THR A 286 13.92 10.73 -2.97
C THR A 286 14.56 10.02 -4.14
N ILE A 287 15.27 10.77 -4.97
CA ILE A 287 15.87 10.29 -6.21
C ILE A 287 17.40 10.37 -6.09
N THR A 288 18.03 9.21 -6.03
CA THR A 288 19.45 9.09 -5.72
C THR A 288 20.18 8.29 -6.79
N ALA A 289 21.29 8.82 -7.27
CA ALA A 289 22.16 8.13 -8.22
C ALA A 289 23.64 8.34 -7.90
N ALA A 290 24.49 7.47 -8.42
CA ALA A 290 25.93 7.66 -8.38
C ALA A 290 26.39 8.78 -9.34
N GLY A 291 25.61 9.06 -10.39
CA GLY A 291 25.73 10.17 -11.30
C GLY A 291 24.58 11.17 -11.15
N ASP A 292 23.96 11.52 -12.26
CA ASP A 292 22.82 12.44 -12.26
C ASP A 292 21.56 11.77 -11.70
N ALA A 293 20.85 12.43 -10.79
CA ALA A 293 19.57 11.94 -10.29
C ALA A 293 18.57 11.82 -11.45
N VAL A 294 18.59 12.77 -12.37
CA VAL A 294 17.71 12.87 -13.54
C VAL A 294 18.54 13.18 -14.79
N LEU A 295 18.35 12.41 -15.83
CA LEU A 295 18.96 12.62 -17.16
C LEU A 295 17.90 12.67 -18.24
N THR A 296 18.02 13.63 -19.15
CA THR A 296 17.14 13.75 -20.34
C THR A 296 17.96 13.64 -21.62
N ASP A 297 17.31 13.07 -22.65
CA ASP A 297 17.81 13.14 -24.02
C ASP A 297 17.57 14.54 -24.60
N ASP A 298 18.63 15.36 -24.62
CA ASP A 298 18.61 16.72 -25.16
C ASP A 298 18.81 16.76 -26.69
N GLN A 299 19.06 15.61 -27.33
CA GLN A 299 19.28 15.56 -28.78
C GLN A 299 17.96 15.80 -29.54
N PRO A 300 17.96 16.67 -30.55
CA PRO A 300 16.79 16.87 -31.38
C PRO A 300 16.41 15.56 -32.10
N THR A 301 15.16 15.13 -31.93
CA THR A 301 14.59 14.03 -32.69
C THR A 301 13.32 14.54 -33.35
N GLU A 302 13.22 14.43 -34.65
CA GLU A 302 12.09 14.97 -35.41
C GLU A 302 10.76 14.42 -34.87
N GLY A 303 9.86 15.32 -34.50
CA GLY A 303 8.52 15.01 -34.02
C GLY A 303 8.45 14.38 -32.60
N LYS A 304 9.55 14.31 -31.86
CA LYS A 304 9.57 13.73 -30.52
C LYS A 304 10.12 14.69 -29.47
N THR A 305 9.51 14.69 -28.29
CA THR A 305 9.84 15.61 -27.20
C THR A 305 9.98 14.88 -25.87
N VAL A 306 10.79 15.45 -24.98
CA VAL A 306 10.78 15.15 -23.54
C VAL A 306 10.29 16.40 -22.83
N ALA A 307 9.16 16.29 -22.12
CA ALA A 307 8.62 17.34 -21.27
C ALA A 307 8.68 16.91 -19.82
N LEU A 308 9.59 17.50 -19.05
CA LEU A 308 9.81 17.18 -17.65
C LEU A 308 9.48 18.38 -16.77
N ALA A 309 8.71 18.16 -15.71
CA ALA A 309 8.33 19.13 -14.72
C ALA A 309 8.63 18.60 -13.32
N ILE A 310 9.54 19.23 -12.61
CA ILE A 310 9.88 18.89 -11.22
C ILE A 310 9.32 19.96 -10.30
N GLU A 311 8.47 19.56 -9.36
CA GLU A 311 7.76 20.47 -8.44
C GLU A 311 8.11 20.20 -6.98
N ASP A 312 8.68 19.05 -6.63
CA ASP A 312 9.09 18.69 -5.26
C ASP A 312 10.07 17.50 -5.30
N GLY A 313 10.65 17.13 -4.18
CA GLY A 313 11.53 15.97 -4.01
C GLY A 313 12.94 16.32 -3.54
N THR A 314 13.69 15.26 -3.20
CA THR A 314 15.11 15.35 -2.82
C THR A 314 15.94 14.57 -3.82
N TYR A 315 17.04 15.15 -4.29
CA TYR A 315 17.83 14.65 -5.41
C TYR A 315 19.31 14.59 -5.03
N SER A 316 20.04 13.58 -5.51
CA SER A 316 21.49 13.48 -5.32
C SER A 316 22.31 14.43 -6.20
N SER A 317 21.69 15.09 -7.18
CA SER A 317 22.35 16.07 -8.05
C SER A 317 21.44 17.26 -8.31
N ASP A 318 22.01 18.35 -8.85
CA ASP A 318 21.25 19.55 -9.21
C ASP A 318 20.28 19.27 -10.39
N VAL A 319 19.00 19.45 -10.13
CA VAL A 319 17.92 19.28 -11.10
C VAL A 319 17.23 20.60 -11.46
N SER A 320 17.85 21.74 -11.14
CA SER A 320 17.26 23.09 -11.33
C SER A 320 16.77 23.32 -12.75
N LYS A 321 17.47 22.80 -13.77
CA LYS A 321 17.11 22.94 -15.18
C LYS A 321 15.79 22.24 -15.56
N TYR A 322 15.30 21.33 -14.73
CA TYR A 322 14.07 20.59 -14.95
C TYR A 322 12.91 21.05 -14.06
N CYS A 323 13.16 21.98 -13.15
CA CYS A 323 12.14 22.48 -12.25
C CYS A 323 11.04 23.22 -13.02
N SER A 324 9.80 23.04 -12.59
CA SER A 324 8.67 23.83 -13.09
C SER A 324 8.89 25.31 -12.85
N PRO A 325 8.29 26.21 -13.65
CA PRO A 325 8.37 27.64 -13.40
C PRO A 325 8.00 28.00 -11.95
N GLY A 326 8.87 28.74 -11.28
CA GLY A 326 8.71 29.12 -9.88
C GLY A 326 9.32 28.13 -8.87
N TYR A 327 9.89 27.02 -9.33
CA TYR A 327 10.61 26.05 -8.50
C TYR A 327 12.11 26.09 -8.78
N THR A 328 12.90 25.77 -7.76
CA THR A 328 14.36 25.61 -7.88
C THR A 328 14.86 24.51 -6.97
N ALA A 329 15.97 23.88 -7.38
CA ALA A 329 16.69 22.95 -6.53
C ALA A 329 17.67 23.72 -5.64
N THR A 330 17.55 23.58 -4.33
CA THR A 330 18.45 24.21 -3.35
C THR A 330 19.35 23.15 -2.73
N PRO A 331 20.68 23.35 -2.65
CA PRO A 331 21.58 22.38 -2.05
C PRO A 331 21.35 22.28 -0.54
N ASN A 332 21.31 21.07 -0.03
CA ASN A 332 21.30 20.74 1.40
C ASN A 332 22.72 20.57 1.92
N ALA A 333 22.88 20.59 3.25
CA ALA A 333 24.20 20.43 3.90
C ALA A 333 24.83 19.04 3.65
N ASP A 334 24.05 18.03 3.34
CA ASP A 334 24.50 16.66 3.01
C ASP A 334 24.88 16.47 1.55
N GLY A 335 24.83 17.52 0.73
CA GLY A 335 25.16 17.50 -0.68
C GLY A 335 23.99 17.09 -1.59
N THR A 336 22.83 16.79 -1.05
CA THR A 336 21.60 16.60 -1.83
C THR A 336 20.96 17.93 -2.21
N TYR A 337 19.95 17.89 -3.07
CA TYR A 337 19.20 19.06 -3.52
C TYR A 337 17.72 18.88 -3.20
N ARG A 338 17.13 19.88 -2.56
CA ARG A 338 15.69 19.93 -2.32
C ARG A 338 15.03 20.84 -3.34
N VAL A 339 14.07 20.33 -4.07
CA VAL A 339 13.24 21.15 -4.95
C VAL A 339 12.09 21.77 -4.15
N ALA A 340 11.94 23.08 -4.29
CA ALA A 340 10.88 23.83 -3.65
C ALA A 340 10.49 25.06 -4.50
N TYR A 341 9.33 25.63 -4.24
CA TYR A 341 8.91 26.88 -4.83
C TYR A 341 9.79 28.02 -4.28
N PHE A 342 10.42 28.78 -5.16
CA PHE A 342 11.41 29.79 -4.77
C PHE A 342 10.86 31.22 -4.69
N GLY A 343 9.61 31.45 -5.01
CA GLY A 343 8.97 32.74 -4.82
C GLY A 343 8.94 33.16 -3.35
N ASN A 344 7.92 33.81 -2.91
CA ASN A 344 7.73 34.08 -1.50
C ASN A 344 7.51 32.76 -0.72
N VAL A 345 7.65 32.78 0.61
CA VAL A 345 7.29 31.67 1.48
C VAL A 345 5.80 31.40 1.32
N VAL A 346 5.45 30.35 0.59
CA VAL A 346 4.06 30.09 0.18
C VAL A 346 3.56 28.72 0.61
N LEU A 347 2.29 28.66 0.94
CA LEU A 347 1.53 27.42 1.07
C LEU A 347 1.10 26.95 -0.32
N VAL A 348 1.31 25.69 -0.64
CA VAL A 348 0.84 25.08 -1.89
C VAL A 348 -0.11 23.93 -1.60
N VAL A 349 -1.31 24.01 -2.15
CA VAL A 349 -2.33 22.96 -2.05
C VAL A 349 -2.61 22.43 -3.45
N TYR A 350 -2.40 21.12 -3.63
CA TYR A 350 -2.68 20.43 -4.90
C TYR A 350 -4.03 19.72 -4.79
N ASP A 351 -4.82 19.83 -5.81
CA ASP A 351 -6.01 19.02 -6.06
C ASP A 351 -5.89 18.29 -7.42
N ASP A 352 -6.89 17.48 -7.80
CA ASP A 352 -6.86 16.66 -9.02
C ASP A 352 -6.66 17.46 -10.31
N LYS A 353 -6.94 18.76 -10.30
CA LYS A 353 -7.01 19.61 -11.50
C LYS A 353 -6.13 20.84 -11.43
N SER A 354 -5.71 21.24 -10.25
CA SER A 354 -5.08 22.52 -10.02
C SER A 354 -4.12 22.52 -8.84
N LYS A 355 -3.40 23.61 -8.76
CA LYS A 355 -2.60 23.95 -7.58
C LYS A 355 -3.04 25.34 -7.12
N LYS A 356 -3.34 25.44 -5.83
CA LYS A 356 -3.63 26.71 -5.16
C LYS A 356 -2.42 27.15 -4.36
N ILE A 357 -2.14 28.43 -4.37
CA ILE A 357 -1.00 29.02 -3.68
C ILE A 357 -1.52 30.12 -2.78
N ALA A 358 -1.02 30.19 -1.54
CA ALA A 358 -1.27 31.30 -0.65
C ALA A 358 0.03 31.77 0.03
N GLU A 359 0.30 33.05 -0.08
CA GLU A 359 1.34 33.74 0.67
C GLU A 359 0.81 34.15 2.06
N ALA A 360 1.73 34.61 2.91
CA ALA A 360 1.37 35.20 4.19
C ALA A 360 0.35 36.34 4.00
N GLY A 361 -0.72 36.32 4.78
CA GLY A 361 -1.81 37.28 4.71
C GLY A 361 -2.84 37.04 3.60
N GLN A 362 -2.66 36.03 2.76
CA GLN A 362 -3.64 35.67 1.71
C GLN A 362 -4.69 34.69 2.22
N SER A 363 -5.77 34.55 1.45
CA SER A 363 -6.84 33.60 1.74
C SER A 363 -6.70 32.33 0.90
N ILE A 364 -7.04 31.18 1.49
CA ILE A 364 -7.11 29.91 0.79
C ILE A 364 -8.36 29.13 1.20
N THR A 365 -9.02 28.51 0.22
CA THR A 365 -10.08 27.53 0.46
C THR A 365 -9.60 26.15 0.05
N ILE A 366 -9.58 25.20 0.99
CA ILE A 366 -9.19 23.82 0.78
C ILE A 366 -10.42 22.93 0.79
N ASP A 367 -10.70 22.29 -0.35
CA ASP A 367 -11.69 21.23 -0.44
C ASP A 367 -11.08 19.93 0.07
N MET A 368 -11.56 19.46 1.22
CA MET A 368 -11.04 18.25 1.88
C MET A 368 -11.36 16.96 1.12
N ASP A 369 -12.24 17.01 0.11
CA ASP A 369 -12.56 15.85 -0.73
C ASP A 369 -11.79 15.83 -2.05
N GLN A 370 -11.13 16.94 -2.41
CA GLN A 370 -10.36 17.07 -3.65
C GLN A 370 -8.85 17.24 -3.41
N VAL A 371 -8.45 17.64 -2.20
CA VAL A 371 -7.03 17.89 -1.90
C VAL A 371 -6.21 16.61 -1.94
N ASN A 372 -5.08 16.64 -2.69
CA ASN A 372 -4.16 15.53 -2.84
C ASN A 372 -2.87 15.71 -2.05
N LYS A 373 -2.42 16.97 -1.91
CA LYS A 373 -1.20 17.33 -1.17
C LYS A 373 -1.30 18.73 -0.63
N ILE A 374 -0.83 18.91 0.60
CA ILE A 374 -0.57 20.22 1.21
C ILE A 374 0.94 20.30 1.48
N TRP A 375 1.60 21.18 0.74
CA TRP A 375 3.01 21.43 0.94
C TRP A 375 3.20 22.73 1.72
N VAL A 376 3.94 22.63 2.81
CA VAL A 376 4.29 23.74 3.68
C VAL A 376 5.81 23.84 3.71
N PRO A 377 6.42 25.00 3.41
CA PRO A 377 7.87 25.18 3.49
C PRO A 377 8.36 25.00 4.94
N GLU A 378 9.63 24.66 5.11
CA GLU A 378 10.23 24.40 6.44
C GLU A 378 10.02 25.56 7.42
N ALA A 379 10.11 26.78 6.93
CA ALA A 379 9.88 27.99 7.73
C ALA A 379 8.40 28.19 8.15
N GLY A 380 7.49 27.36 7.64
CA GLY A 380 6.05 27.58 7.78
C GLY A 380 5.54 28.73 6.90
N VAL A 381 4.24 28.96 6.91
CA VAL A 381 3.58 30.12 6.27
C VAL A 381 2.66 30.79 7.25
N LYS A 382 2.87 32.06 7.52
CA LYS A 382 2.16 32.78 8.57
C LYS A 382 0.94 33.54 8.03
N GLY A 383 -0.08 33.66 8.88
CA GLY A 383 -1.20 34.57 8.64
C GLY A 383 -2.08 34.19 7.44
N VAL A 384 -2.19 32.92 7.07
CA VAL A 384 -3.05 32.49 5.95
C VAL A 384 -4.49 32.38 6.43
N ASN A 385 -5.39 33.16 5.80
CA ASN A 385 -6.82 33.07 6.10
C ASN A 385 -7.43 31.83 5.44
N THR A 386 -7.71 30.82 6.26
CA THR A 386 -8.04 29.45 5.83
C THR A 386 -9.53 29.14 5.98
N THR A 387 -10.08 28.56 4.92
CA THR A 387 -11.42 27.98 4.89
C THR A 387 -11.33 26.53 4.44
N LEU A 388 -11.98 25.62 5.14
CA LEU A 388 -12.07 24.20 4.79
C LEU A 388 -13.50 23.90 4.33
N THR A 389 -13.64 23.20 3.18
CA THR A 389 -14.93 22.73 2.68
C THR A 389 -14.94 21.22 2.57
N LYS A 390 -16.08 20.59 2.79
CA LYS A 390 -16.27 19.15 2.65
C LYS A 390 -17.73 18.79 2.44
N ASN A 391 -17.99 17.79 1.59
CA ASN A 391 -19.32 17.20 1.43
C ASN A 391 -19.52 16.03 2.41
N TYR A 392 -20.30 16.24 3.45
CA TYR A 392 -20.59 15.23 4.47
C TYR A 392 -21.76 14.34 4.04
N THR A 393 -21.50 13.07 3.80
CA THR A 393 -22.51 12.07 3.41
C THR A 393 -23.29 11.49 4.59
N ASN A 394 -22.84 11.75 5.82
CA ASN A 394 -23.47 11.36 7.08
C ASN A 394 -23.00 12.29 8.20
N THR A 395 -23.66 12.23 9.34
CA THR A 395 -23.34 13.02 10.54
C THR A 395 -22.50 12.26 11.57
N GLY A 396 -21.71 11.27 11.13
CA GLY A 396 -20.76 10.56 11.98
C GLY A 396 -19.44 11.31 12.16
N TRP A 397 -18.63 10.83 13.09
CA TRP A 397 -17.31 11.36 13.34
C TRP A 397 -16.35 11.04 12.18
N ASN A 398 -15.59 12.03 11.74
CA ASN A 398 -14.55 11.92 10.72
C ASN A 398 -13.18 12.17 11.35
N ALA A 399 -12.16 11.45 10.91
CA ALA A 399 -10.77 11.74 11.25
C ALA A 399 -10.39 13.13 10.74
N PHE A 400 -9.78 13.92 11.61
CA PHE A 400 -9.45 15.30 11.32
C PHE A 400 -8.15 15.71 11.99
N PHE A 401 -7.28 16.32 11.23
CA PHE A 401 -6.17 17.10 11.73
C PHE A 401 -5.89 18.26 10.77
N VAL A 402 -5.10 19.21 11.21
CA VAL A 402 -4.66 20.35 10.40
C VAL A 402 -3.18 20.66 10.67
N PRO A 403 -2.48 21.26 9.71
CA PRO A 403 -1.07 21.65 9.87
C PRO A 403 -0.91 23.02 10.55
N PHE A 404 -1.86 23.45 11.33
CA PHE A 404 -1.86 24.73 12.03
C PHE A 404 -2.65 24.63 13.33
N ASP A 405 -2.40 25.56 14.24
CA ASP A 405 -3.21 25.70 15.45
C ASP A 405 -4.39 26.67 15.19
N PHE A 406 -5.55 26.38 15.77
CA PHE A 406 -6.64 27.34 15.82
C PHE A 406 -7.53 27.12 17.06
N THR A 407 -8.27 28.15 17.45
CA THR A 407 -9.16 28.11 18.61
C THR A 407 -10.61 27.97 18.14
N LEU A 408 -11.35 27.04 18.75
CA LEU A 408 -12.76 26.84 18.45
C LEU A 408 -13.59 28.03 18.91
N THR A 409 -14.48 28.48 18.06
CA THR A 409 -15.41 29.55 18.33
C THR A 409 -16.84 29.02 18.47
N ASP A 410 -17.73 29.80 19.12
CA ASP A 410 -19.16 29.46 19.18
C ASP A 410 -19.78 29.37 17.78
N GLU A 411 -19.30 30.16 16.83
CA GLU A 411 -19.77 30.13 15.44
C GLU A 411 -19.45 28.79 14.76
N MET A 412 -18.22 28.31 14.87
CA MET A 412 -17.82 26.98 14.34
C MET A 412 -18.65 25.86 14.97
N LEU A 413 -18.95 25.98 16.24
CA LEU A 413 -19.72 24.98 17.00
C LEU A 413 -21.24 25.00 16.70
N LYS A 414 -21.74 25.95 15.91
CA LYS A 414 -23.13 25.88 15.41
C LYS A 414 -23.30 24.72 14.44
N ASP A 415 -22.33 24.53 13.54
CA ASP A 415 -22.42 23.60 12.43
C ASP A 415 -21.60 22.33 12.65
N PHE A 416 -20.60 22.37 13.55
CA PHE A 416 -19.67 21.28 13.80
C PHE A 416 -19.58 20.91 15.28
N GLU A 417 -19.17 19.69 15.52
CA GLU A 417 -18.66 19.20 16.80
C GLU A 417 -17.22 18.73 16.62
N PHE A 418 -16.40 18.93 17.66
CA PHE A 418 -15.01 18.51 17.67
C PHE A 418 -14.69 17.68 18.90
N ALA A 419 -13.77 16.71 18.75
CA ALA A 419 -13.22 15.96 19.87
C ALA A 419 -11.73 15.73 19.64
N THR A 420 -10.94 15.86 20.71
CA THR A 420 -9.49 15.65 20.67
C THR A 420 -9.11 14.29 21.24
N LEU A 421 -8.10 13.64 20.69
CA LEU A 421 -7.60 12.37 21.22
C LEU A 421 -7.25 12.51 22.70
N TYR A 422 -7.79 11.61 23.53
CA TYR A 422 -7.56 11.62 24.98
C TYR A 422 -6.41 10.72 25.42
N ALA A 423 -5.77 10.04 24.47
CA ALA A 423 -4.58 9.21 24.64
C ALA A 423 -4.79 7.92 25.49
N ILE A 424 -6.00 7.43 25.61
CA ILE A 424 -6.31 6.19 26.35
C ILE A 424 -7.05 5.24 25.43
N ALA A 425 -6.44 4.07 25.19
CA ALA A 425 -7.14 2.92 24.64
C ALA A 425 -7.79 2.16 25.80
N LEU A 426 -9.12 2.09 25.80
CA LEU A 426 -9.89 1.33 26.77
C LEU A 426 -10.07 -0.09 26.23
N GLU A 427 -9.66 -1.09 27.00
CA GLU A 427 -9.90 -2.49 26.67
C GLU A 427 -11.32 -2.89 27.11
N ASN A 428 -12.09 -3.40 26.17
CA ASN A 428 -13.37 -4.03 26.46
C ASN A 428 -13.16 -5.45 26.97
N GLY A 429 -14.07 -5.95 27.79
CA GLY A 429 -14.02 -7.32 28.31
C GLY A 429 -14.07 -8.44 27.25
N ASN A 430 -14.28 -8.09 25.97
CA ASN A 430 -14.23 -8.98 24.81
C ASN A 430 -12.97 -8.79 23.94
N GLY A 431 -11.99 -8.03 24.42
CA GLY A 431 -10.71 -7.81 23.72
C GLY A 431 -10.71 -6.81 22.58
N SER A 432 -11.79 -6.05 22.38
CA SER A 432 -11.81 -4.98 21.36
C SER A 432 -11.57 -3.62 22.02
N PRO A 433 -10.46 -2.92 21.69
CA PRO A 433 -10.15 -1.63 22.30
C PRO A 433 -11.10 -0.51 21.80
N ALA A 434 -11.29 0.49 22.65
CA ALA A 434 -11.95 1.75 22.29
C ALA A 434 -10.96 2.89 22.43
N ILE A 435 -10.84 3.70 21.40
CA ILE A 435 -10.02 4.90 21.41
C ILE A 435 -10.84 6.06 21.96
N SER A 436 -10.35 6.67 23.05
CA SER A 436 -11.05 7.73 23.74
C SER A 436 -10.71 9.10 23.18
N TYR A 437 -11.74 9.87 22.91
CA TYR A 437 -11.67 11.28 22.53
C TYR A 437 -12.46 12.11 23.53
N LYS A 438 -12.02 13.33 23.77
CA LYS A 438 -12.72 14.29 24.64
C LYS A 438 -13.40 15.35 23.79
N LYS A 439 -14.71 15.54 23.98
CA LYS A 439 -15.46 16.59 23.30
C LYS A 439 -14.90 17.96 23.65
N MET A 440 -14.79 18.80 22.63
CA MET A 440 -14.24 20.15 22.73
C MET A 440 -15.35 21.19 22.75
N LYS A 441 -15.06 22.35 23.32
CA LYS A 441 -15.95 23.50 23.45
C LYS A 441 -15.29 24.77 22.92
N ALA A 442 -16.05 25.83 22.82
CA ALA A 442 -15.52 27.14 22.47
C ALA A 442 -14.41 27.56 23.44
N GLY A 443 -13.32 28.10 22.88
CA GLY A 443 -12.10 28.44 23.59
C GLY A 443 -11.07 27.32 23.64
N ASP A 444 -11.44 26.07 23.34
CA ASP A 444 -10.47 24.96 23.21
C ASP A 444 -9.66 25.10 21.93
N LYS A 445 -8.41 24.63 21.99
CA LYS A 445 -7.45 24.76 20.88
C LYS A 445 -7.29 23.44 20.12
N ILE A 446 -7.50 23.48 18.82
CA ILE A 446 -7.04 22.44 17.89
C ILE A 446 -5.53 22.67 17.68
N VAL A 447 -4.74 21.65 17.95
CA VAL A 447 -3.27 21.70 17.84
C VAL A 447 -2.82 21.06 16.53
N ALA A 448 -1.87 21.70 15.86
CA ALA A 448 -1.30 21.18 14.60
C ALA A 448 -0.82 19.74 14.73
N PHE A 449 -1.14 18.91 13.75
CA PHE A 449 -0.80 17.48 13.65
C PHE A 449 -1.33 16.59 14.78
N PHE A 450 -2.17 17.12 15.66
CA PHE A 450 -2.74 16.33 16.72
C PHE A 450 -4.06 15.68 16.27
N PRO A 451 -4.25 14.36 16.46
CA PRO A 451 -5.44 13.65 16.02
C PRO A 451 -6.70 14.16 16.71
N CYS A 452 -7.62 14.65 15.93
CA CYS A 452 -8.93 15.11 16.35
C CYS A 452 -10.02 14.39 15.56
N LEU A 453 -11.24 14.55 16.00
CA LEU A 453 -12.45 14.18 15.27
C LEU A 453 -13.24 15.44 14.95
N ILE A 454 -13.84 15.47 13.76
CA ILE A 454 -14.82 16.47 13.34
C ILE A 454 -16.12 15.77 12.94
N LYS A 455 -17.25 16.34 13.32
CA LYS A 455 -18.58 15.86 12.99
C LYS A 455 -19.42 17.04 12.54
N ALA A 456 -19.92 17.00 11.32
CA ALA A 456 -20.89 18.00 10.87
C ALA A 456 -22.28 17.67 11.43
N LYS A 457 -23.03 18.68 11.82
CA LYS A 457 -24.40 18.52 12.33
C LYS A 457 -25.44 18.32 11.24
N ALA A 458 -25.04 18.61 9.97
CA ALA A 458 -25.87 18.39 8.79
C ALA A 458 -25.07 17.70 7.69
N THR A 459 -25.75 16.98 6.82
CA THR A 459 -25.19 16.42 5.58
C THR A 459 -25.15 17.47 4.46
N GLY A 460 -24.40 17.17 3.40
CA GLY A 460 -24.17 18.09 2.28
C GLY A 460 -22.85 18.84 2.42
N GLU A 461 -22.65 19.81 1.55
CA GLU A 461 -21.45 20.66 1.59
C GLU A 461 -21.49 21.56 2.82
N GLN A 462 -20.44 21.46 3.63
CA GLN A 462 -20.25 22.25 4.84
C GLN A 462 -18.96 23.03 4.76
N THR A 463 -18.97 24.23 5.33
CA THR A 463 -17.83 25.16 5.31
C THR A 463 -17.38 25.47 6.73
N LEU A 464 -16.12 25.19 7.05
CA LEU A 464 -15.47 25.58 8.28
C LEU A 464 -14.55 26.78 8.01
N ALA A 465 -14.98 27.97 8.40
CA ALA A 465 -14.16 29.18 8.34
C ALA A 465 -13.21 29.18 9.54
N VAL A 466 -11.95 28.82 9.30
CA VAL A 466 -10.93 28.74 10.36
C VAL A 466 -10.40 30.14 10.71
N GLY A 467 -10.24 31.00 9.70
CA GLY A 467 -9.64 32.31 9.85
C GLY A 467 -8.12 32.30 9.63
N GLU A 468 -7.45 33.30 10.16
CA GLU A 468 -6.01 33.49 10.01
C GLU A 468 -5.23 32.49 10.88
N VAL A 469 -4.33 31.71 10.23
CA VAL A 469 -3.53 30.65 10.88
C VAL A 469 -2.11 30.62 10.34
N ASP A 470 -1.20 30.05 11.16
CA ASP A 470 0.19 29.80 10.81
C ASP A 470 0.38 28.31 10.46
N TYR A 471 0.65 28.01 9.19
CA TYR A 471 0.93 26.65 8.72
C TYR A 471 2.31 26.19 9.17
N LYS A 472 2.39 24.93 9.62
CA LYS A 472 3.62 24.26 10.09
C LYS A 472 3.99 23.10 9.18
N SER A 473 5.29 22.88 8.96
CA SER A 473 5.81 21.82 8.09
C SER A 473 6.09 20.50 8.79
N ASN A 474 6.37 20.51 10.10
CA ASN A 474 6.86 19.35 10.85
C ASN A 474 5.70 18.40 11.20
N VAL A 475 5.47 17.40 10.34
CA VAL A 475 4.48 16.34 10.57
C VAL A 475 5.00 15.39 11.66
N THR A 476 4.19 15.17 12.69
CA THR A 476 4.53 14.24 13.77
C THR A 476 3.39 13.25 14.00
N SER A 477 3.70 11.98 14.08
CA SER A 477 2.76 10.95 14.52
C SER A 477 2.50 11.04 16.02
N LYS A 478 1.35 10.56 16.46
CA LYS A 478 0.95 10.58 17.86
C LYS A 478 0.63 9.18 18.37
N ASP A 479 1.29 8.79 19.44
CA ASP A 479 1.08 7.51 20.10
C ASP A 479 0.04 7.59 21.20
N CYS A 480 -0.73 6.52 21.30
CA CYS A 480 -1.65 6.21 22.38
C CYS A 480 -1.53 4.72 22.67
N SER A 481 -1.43 4.30 23.91
CA SER A 481 -1.17 2.90 24.24
C SER A 481 -2.16 2.33 25.25
N SER A 482 -2.47 1.04 25.11
CA SER A 482 -3.00 0.18 26.15
C SER A 482 -1.88 -0.52 26.91
N THR A 483 -2.22 -1.49 27.76
CA THR A 483 -1.22 -2.32 28.43
C THR A 483 -0.43 -3.22 27.47
N THR A 484 -1.04 -3.65 26.40
CA THR A 484 -0.49 -4.65 25.45
C THR A 484 -0.23 -4.10 24.06
N GLU A 485 -0.90 -3.03 23.64
CA GLU A 485 -0.87 -2.52 22.27
C GLU A 485 -0.41 -1.05 22.22
N LEU A 486 0.34 -0.71 21.19
CA LEU A 486 0.71 0.65 20.80
C LEU A 486 -0.11 1.06 19.57
N TYR A 487 -0.84 2.15 19.69
CA TYR A 487 -1.63 2.77 18.62
C TYR A 487 -0.90 4.02 18.16
N THR A 488 -0.49 4.04 16.91
CA THR A 488 0.18 5.19 16.32
C THR A 488 -0.73 5.84 15.28
N PHE A 489 -1.03 7.12 15.46
CA PHE A 489 -1.83 7.93 14.54
C PHE A 489 -0.90 8.70 13.62
N HIS A 490 -1.07 8.52 12.31
CA HIS A 490 -0.25 9.09 11.27
C HIS A 490 -1.02 10.18 10.51
N PRO A 491 -0.73 11.47 10.73
CA PRO A 491 -1.31 12.56 9.97
C PRO A 491 -0.89 12.52 8.51
N VAL A 492 -1.80 12.87 7.59
CA VAL A 492 -1.60 12.75 6.16
C VAL A 492 -1.65 14.11 5.48
N MET A 493 -0.50 14.59 4.99
CA MET A 493 -0.37 15.84 4.24
C MET A 493 -0.38 15.64 2.72
N GLU A 494 -0.23 14.41 2.27
CA GLU A 494 -0.27 14.00 0.86
C GLU A 494 -1.01 12.69 0.77
N ASN A 495 -1.75 12.45 -0.33
CA ASN A 495 -2.44 11.19 -0.57
C ASN A 495 -1.55 10.01 -0.21
N THR A 496 -1.85 9.36 0.90
CA THR A 496 -1.04 8.29 1.46
C THR A 496 -1.74 6.97 1.22
N TYR A 497 -1.06 6.10 0.52
CA TYR A 497 -1.48 4.73 0.32
C TYR A 497 -1.26 3.92 1.60
N ILE A 498 -2.28 3.21 2.03
CA ILE A 498 -2.17 2.22 3.10
C ILE A 498 -2.23 0.86 2.43
N ALA A 499 -1.14 0.11 2.46
CA ALA A 499 -1.13 -1.25 1.97
C ALA A 499 -2.27 -2.05 2.61
N ALA A 500 -2.89 -2.94 1.84
CA ALA A 500 -3.88 -3.84 2.38
C ALA A 500 -3.29 -4.56 3.59
N LYS A 501 -4.06 -4.64 4.67
CA LYS A 501 -3.67 -5.28 5.94
C LYS A 501 -2.54 -4.57 6.74
N HIS A 502 -2.27 -3.28 6.49
CA HIS A 502 -1.23 -2.55 7.24
C HIS A 502 -1.71 -1.31 7.97
N GLY A 503 -3.00 -1.03 7.99
CA GLY A 503 -3.49 0.14 8.70
C GLY A 503 -5.00 0.15 8.89
N TYR A 504 -5.44 1.08 9.71
CA TYR A 504 -6.84 1.30 10.05
C TYR A 504 -7.23 2.73 9.68
N TYR A 505 -8.39 2.90 9.09
CA TYR A 505 -8.98 4.21 8.83
C TYR A 505 -10.31 4.36 9.56
N LEU A 506 -10.69 5.58 9.90
CA LEU A 506 -11.96 5.85 10.57
C LEU A 506 -13.13 5.75 9.58
N ASN A 507 -14.06 4.86 9.86
CA ASN A 507 -15.33 4.77 9.16
C ASN A 507 -16.39 5.61 9.92
N SER A 508 -16.77 6.73 9.33
CA SER A 508 -17.71 7.68 9.96
C SER A 508 -19.13 7.13 10.16
N LYS A 509 -19.58 6.17 9.35
CA LYS A 509 -20.89 5.51 9.51
C LYS A 509 -20.91 4.54 10.68
N GLN A 510 -19.77 3.93 10.99
CA GLN A 510 -19.64 2.94 12.06
C GLN A 510 -19.06 3.53 13.35
N ASN A 511 -18.60 4.78 13.32
CA ASN A 511 -17.85 5.42 14.41
C ASN A 511 -16.73 4.52 14.95
N SER A 512 -15.96 3.94 14.06
CA SER A 512 -14.90 3.00 14.44
C SER A 512 -13.76 2.98 13.42
N PHE A 513 -12.57 2.69 13.90
CA PHE A 513 -11.45 2.39 13.03
C PHE A 513 -11.63 1.00 12.43
N VAL A 514 -11.66 0.94 11.11
CA VAL A 514 -11.76 -0.29 10.33
C VAL A 514 -10.43 -0.61 9.67
N TYR A 515 -10.14 -1.89 9.67
CA TYR A 515 -8.94 -2.42 9.04
C TYR A 515 -9.01 -2.27 7.52
N ASN A 516 -7.93 -1.82 6.92
CA ASN A 516 -7.89 -1.67 5.48
C ASN A 516 -7.68 -3.03 4.80
N ILE A 517 -8.69 -3.50 4.11
CA ILE A 517 -8.64 -4.71 3.27
C ILE A 517 -8.60 -4.37 1.77
N HIS A 518 -8.63 -3.08 1.42
CA HIS A 518 -8.69 -2.63 0.04
C HIS A 518 -7.29 -2.29 -0.47
N PRO A 519 -6.83 -2.90 -1.56
CA PRO A 519 -5.50 -2.68 -2.10
C PRO A 519 -5.30 -1.26 -2.67
N GLU A 520 -6.35 -0.54 -2.96
CA GLU A 520 -6.30 0.80 -3.55
C GLU A 520 -6.79 1.90 -2.59
N ALA A 521 -6.68 1.68 -1.27
CA ALA A 521 -7.14 2.68 -0.32
C ALA A 521 -6.11 3.78 -0.12
N TYR A 522 -6.52 5.00 -0.39
CA TYR A 522 -5.76 6.20 -0.08
C TYR A 522 -6.40 6.96 1.06
N ILE A 523 -5.58 7.49 1.95
CA ILE A 523 -5.99 8.49 2.93
C ILE A 523 -5.59 9.85 2.37
N GLN A 524 -6.58 10.71 2.19
CA GLN A 524 -6.38 12.08 1.70
C GLN A 524 -5.81 12.99 2.80
N PRO A 525 -5.21 14.12 2.45
CA PRO A 525 -4.78 15.14 3.40
C PRO A 525 -5.87 15.58 4.38
N LEU A 526 -5.43 16.12 5.51
CA LEU A 526 -6.27 16.56 6.63
C LEU A 526 -7.02 15.42 7.33
N ARG A 527 -6.61 14.17 7.07
CA ARG A 527 -7.05 12.96 7.76
C ARG A 527 -5.83 12.22 8.29
N TYR A 528 -6.07 11.25 9.16
CA TYR A 528 -5.04 10.36 9.66
C TYR A 528 -5.50 8.91 9.57
N TYR A 529 -4.55 8.01 9.49
CA TYR A 529 -4.76 6.58 9.69
C TYR A 529 -4.06 6.12 10.96
N MET A 530 -4.32 4.90 11.39
CA MET A 530 -3.79 4.34 12.62
C MET A 530 -3.12 3.00 12.33
N THR A 531 -1.99 2.74 12.96
CA THR A 531 -1.36 1.42 13.03
C THR A 531 -1.43 0.90 14.47
N ILE A 532 -1.48 -0.42 14.62
CA ILE A 532 -1.48 -1.09 15.93
C ILE A 532 -0.31 -2.07 15.94
N GLN A 533 0.50 -2.03 16.99
CA GLN A 533 1.63 -2.91 17.18
C GLN A 533 1.57 -3.57 18.56
N ASP A 534 2.11 -4.78 18.68
CA ASP A 534 2.34 -5.38 19.98
C ASP A 534 3.41 -4.57 20.72
N ARG A 535 3.12 -4.23 21.98
CA ARG A 535 4.01 -3.40 22.78
C ARG A 535 5.27 -4.15 23.24
N GLY A 536 5.20 -5.49 23.26
CA GLY A 536 6.31 -6.32 23.69
C GLY A 536 7.35 -6.58 22.60
N ASP A 537 6.92 -6.81 21.36
CA ASP A 537 7.80 -7.17 20.25
C ASP A 537 7.81 -6.16 19.09
N MET A 538 6.97 -5.13 19.15
CA MET A 538 6.79 -4.14 18.09
C MET A 538 6.30 -4.71 16.76
N SER A 539 5.78 -5.94 16.75
CA SER A 539 5.16 -6.51 15.56
C SER A 539 3.79 -5.93 15.31
N TYR A 540 3.43 -5.87 14.05
CA TYR A 540 2.10 -5.44 13.62
C TYR A 540 1.04 -6.49 14.00
N ILE A 541 -0.09 -6.03 14.53
CA ILE A 541 -1.18 -6.92 14.95
C ILE A 541 -2.24 -6.99 13.85
N GLU A 542 -2.38 -8.14 13.24
CA GLU A 542 -3.51 -8.44 12.36
C GLU A 542 -4.79 -8.72 13.19
N PRO A 543 -5.95 -8.20 12.76
CA PRO A 543 -7.21 -8.58 13.39
C PRO A 543 -7.53 -10.06 13.12
N ALA A 544 -7.86 -10.81 14.15
CA ALA A 544 -8.35 -12.17 14.00
C ALA A 544 -9.62 -12.19 13.15
N ASN A 545 -9.69 -13.07 12.14
CA ASN A 545 -10.87 -13.36 11.31
C ASN A 545 -11.40 -12.20 10.44
N GLY A 546 -10.61 -11.63 9.55
CA GLY A 546 -11.12 -10.87 8.40
C GLY A 546 -11.79 -9.54 8.71
N GLY A 547 -11.48 -8.93 9.80
CA GLY A 547 -11.38 -7.51 9.93
C GLY A 547 -12.55 -6.59 9.83
N ALA A 548 -13.59 -6.78 10.59
CA ALA A 548 -14.42 -5.66 11.04
C ALA A 548 -13.60 -4.70 11.93
N SER A 549 -14.14 -3.55 12.31
CA SER A 549 -13.47 -2.57 13.17
C SER A 549 -12.75 -3.21 14.35
N LYS A 550 -11.45 -2.97 14.47
CA LYS A 550 -10.69 -3.39 15.64
C LYS A 550 -10.86 -2.43 16.81
N ALA A 551 -11.08 -1.15 16.57
CA ALA A 551 -11.21 -0.14 17.62
C ALA A 551 -12.43 0.74 17.41
N LYS A 552 -13.31 0.79 18.39
CA LYS A 552 -14.40 1.77 18.44
C LYS A 552 -13.86 3.10 18.94
N ILE A 553 -14.50 4.21 18.55
CA ILE A 553 -14.27 5.50 19.20
C ILE A 553 -15.25 5.71 20.35
N CYS A 554 -14.77 6.33 21.42
CA CYS A 554 -15.56 6.75 22.56
C CYS A 554 -15.33 8.25 22.75
N VAL A 555 -16.39 9.05 22.65
CA VAL A 555 -16.31 10.50 22.86
C VAL A 555 -16.83 10.86 24.26
N ILE A 556 -15.93 11.29 25.12
CA ILE A 556 -16.25 11.68 26.50
C ILE A 556 -16.78 13.09 26.51
N GLY A 557 -17.94 13.32 27.19
CA GLY A 557 -18.58 14.63 27.30
C GLY A 557 -19.69 14.90 26.29
N GLU A 558 -20.13 13.89 25.53
CA GLU A 558 -21.43 13.91 24.88
C GLU A 558 -22.53 13.71 25.92
N ASP A 559 -23.62 14.44 25.79
CA ASP A 559 -24.76 14.42 26.76
C ASP A 559 -25.53 13.08 26.73
N GLU A 560 -25.28 12.25 25.72
CA GLU A 560 -25.70 10.84 25.67
C GLU A 560 -24.47 9.93 25.86
N PRO A 561 -24.53 8.93 26.72
CA PRO A 561 -23.42 7.98 26.92
C PRO A 561 -23.33 6.96 25.77
N THR A 562 -23.10 7.43 24.54
CA THR A 562 -23.10 6.59 23.34
C THR A 562 -21.97 5.56 23.30
N GLY A 563 -20.86 5.79 24.02
CA GLY A 563 -19.79 4.80 24.15
C GLY A 563 -20.00 3.78 25.27
N ILE A 564 -20.70 4.19 26.36
CA ILE A 564 -20.94 3.32 27.51
C ILE A 564 -22.22 2.49 27.30
N THR A 565 -23.22 2.99 26.60
CA THR A 565 -24.44 2.23 26.28
C THR A 565 -24.17 1.09 25.30
N ASP A 566 -23.34 1.27 24.30
CA ASP A 566 -22.97 0.18 23.38
C ASP A 566 -22.07 -0.87 24.05
N LEU A 567 -21.21 -0.45 25.00
CA LEU A 567 -20.43 -1.35 25.85
C LEU A 567 -21.31 -2.12 26.85
N VAL A 568 -22.44 -1.53 27.22
CA VAL A 568 -23.36 -2.08 28.21
C VAL A 568 -24.39 -3.01 27.55
N ASP A 569 -24.80 -2.78 26.32
CA ASP A 569 -25.72 -3.68 25.60
C ASP A 569 -25.06 -5.03 25.23
N GLU A 570 -23.77 -5.06 24.95
CA GLU A 570 -23.01 -6.32 24.85
C GLU A 570 -22.72 -6.96 26.23
N ALA A 571 -22.54 -6.14 27.28
CA ALA A 571 -22.38 -6.60 28.65
C ALA A 571 -23.71 -6.92 29.37
N ALA A 572 -24.85 -6.46 28.84
CA ALA A 572 -26.19 -6.79 29.39
C ALA A 572 -26.55 -8.27 29.25
N ASN A 573 -25.84 -9.02 28.40
CA ASN A 573 -25.89 -10.48 28.40
C ASN A 573 -25.00 -11.14 29.48
N ALA A 574 -24.18 -10.36 30.23
CA ALA A 574 -23.44 -10.80 31.39
C ALA A 574 -24.12 -10.28 32.68
N SER A 575 -25.31 -10.81 32.98
CA SER A 575 -26.14 -10.41 34.12
C SER A 575 -25.36 -10.43 35.45
N GLY A 576 -25.30 -9.29 36.13
CA GLY A 576 -24.99 -9.18 37.54
C GLY A 576 -23.67 -8.52 37.93
N LYS A 577 -22.77 -8.18 37.01
CA LYS A 577 -21.48 -7.55 37.34
C LYS A 577 -21.60 -6.07 37.67
N VAL A 578 -20.84 -5.61 38.67
CA VAL A 578 -20.72 -4.21 39.06
C VAL A 578 -19.39 -3.67 38.60
N TYR A 579 -19.41 -2.51 37.96
CA TYR A 579 -18.22 -1.85 37.39
C TYR A 579 -17.96 -0.53 38.12
N ASN A 580 -16.71 -0.15 38.28
CA ASN A 580 -16.35 1.20 38.69
C ASN A 580 -16.45 2.17 37.49
N LEU A 581 -16.19 3.47 37.71
CA LEU A 581 -16.26 4.50 36.65
C LEU A 581 -15.15 4.35 35.58
N GLN A 582 -14.14 3.52 35.83
CA GLN A 582 -13.09 3.15 34.90
C GLN A 582 -13.44 1.89 34.07
N GLY A 583 -14.65 1.32 34.26
CA GLY A 583 -15.10 0.13 33.51
C GLY A 583 -14.54 -1.19 34.05
N VAL A 584 -13.86 -1.19 35.20
CA VAL A 584 -13.30 -2.40 35.82
C VAL A 584 -14.39 -3.09 36.65
N VAL A 585 -14.54 -4.43 36.48
CA VAL A 585 -15.44 -5.25 37.32
C VAL A 585 -14.91 -5.24 38.75
N VAL A 586 -15.72 -4.75 39.68
CA VAL A 586 -15.39 -4.67 41.12
C VAL A 586 -16.17 -5.66 41.98
N GLY A 587 -17.14 -6.37 41.38
CA GLY A 587 -17.92 -7.39 42.06
C GLY A 587 -19.15 -7.82 41.28
N ASN A 588 -19.92 -8.74 41.83
CA ASN A 588 -21.22 -9.18 41.31
C ASN A 588 -22.40 -8.55 42.10
N THR A 589 -22.11 -7.94 43.26
CA THR A 589 -23.06 -7.28 44.12
C THR A 589 -22.53 -5.91 44.55
N THR A 590 -23.38 -5.02 45.01
CA THR A 590 -22.99 -3.73 45.58
C THR A 590 -22.64 -3.82 47.06
N GLU A 591 -22.87 -4.96 47.70
CA GLU A 591 -22.58 -5.16 49.11
C GLU A 591 -21.05 -5.30 49.31
N GLY A 592 -20.52 -4.56 50.27
CA GLY A 592 -19.10 -4.53 50.60
C GLY A 592 -18.23 -3.64 49.70
N LEU A 593 -18.79 -2.97 48.73
CA LEU A 593 -18.04 -1.99 47.91
C LEU A 593 -17.83 -0.67 48.69
N PRO A 594 -16.69 -0.02 48.55
CA PRO A 594 -16.45 1.31 49.11
C PRO A 594 -17.52 2.33 48.64
N LYS A 595 -17.75 3.37 49.46
CA LYS A 595 -18.62 4.46 49.06
C LYS A 595 -18.16 5.07 47.74
N GLY A 596 -19.06 5.15 46.78
CA GLY A 596 -18.68 5.60 45.44
C GLY A 596 -19.78 5.43 44.40
N VAL A 597 -19.44 5.76 43.16
CA VAL A 597 -20.33 5.61 42.00
C VAL A 597 -19.91 4.40 41.21
N TYR A 598 -20.86 3.52 40.92
CA TYR A 598 -20.68 2.28 40.21
C TYR A 598 -21.72 2.14 39.09
N ILE A 599 -21.48 1.19 38.18
CA ILE A 599 -22.43 0.86 37.11
C ILE A 599 -22.80 -0.62 37.25
N LYS A 600 -24.09 -0.92 37.28
CA LYS A 600 -24.62 -2.28 37.26
C LYS A 600 -25.84 -2.35 36.34
N ASN A 601 -25.85 -3.31 35.43
CA ASN A 601 -26.89 -3.50 34.42
C ASN A 601 -27.20 -2.18 33.67
N GLY A 602 -26.14 -1.48 33.24
CA GLY A 602 -26.27 -0.22 32.53
C GLY A 602 -26.76 0.98 33.32
N ARG A 603 -26.96 0.84 34.62
CA ARG A 603 -27.49 1.92 35.50
C ARG A 603 -26.45 2.38 36.51
N LYS A 604 -26.35 3.69 36.68
CA LYS A 604 -25.53 4.31 37.72
C LYS A 604 -26.10 3.98 39.09
N ILE A 605 -25.25 3.45 39.97
CA ILE A 605 -25.57 3.13 41.36
C ILE A 605 -24.65 3.95 42.27
N ILE A 606 -25.20 4.51 43.35
CA ILE A 606 -24.42 5.20 44.38
C ILE A 606 -24.40 4.31 45.61
N VAL A 607 -23.21 3.82 45.98
CA VAL A 607 -22.96 3.16 47.27
C VAL A 607 -22.66 4.27 48.28
N LYS A 608 -23.53 4.41 49.31
CA LYS A 608 -23.44 5.47 50.32
C LYS A 608 -22.60 5.07 51.51
#